data_c42f289a2e339b5296e19f982521bb06
#
_entry.id   c42f289a2e339b5296e19f982521bb06
#
_cell.length_a   1.000
_cell.length_b   1.000
_cell.length_c   1.000
_cell.angle_alpha   90.00
_cell.angle_beta   90.00
_cell.angle_gamma   90.00
#
_symmetry.space_group_name_H-M   'P 1'
#
loop_
_entity.id
_entity.type
_entity.pdbx_description
1 polymer ?
#
loop_
_entity_poly.entity_id
_entity_poly.type
_entity_poly.pdbx_seq_one_letter_code
_entity_poly.pdbx_strand_id
1 'polypeptide(L)'
;MSDALINRLVEFAESGNQQKVVLNGQIHQGWIMEIAEDALLISTGFADKNGQDIWIPFDQLNQAELSFWDNQRDQWIDFKL
;
A
#
# COMPACT_ATOMS: atom_id res chain seq x y z
N MET A 1 2.11 14.07 -12.98
CA MET A 1 2.18 12.68 -12.49
C MET A 1 1.84 11.73 -13.63
N SER A 2 2.53 10.63 -13.69
CA SER A 2 2.38 9.70 -14.80
C SER A 2 1.18 8.78 -14.56
N ASP A 3 0.36 8.60 -15.60
CA ASP A 3 -0.75 7.64 -15.54
C ASP A 3 -0.24 6.22 -15.28
N ALA A 4 0.97 5.92 -15.73
CA ALA A 4 1.57 4.60 -15.50
C ALA A 4 1.77 4.32 -14.02
N LEU A 5 2.20 5.31 -13.25
CA LEU A 5 2.36 5.14 -11.82
C LEU A 5 1.00 4.91 -11.15
N ILE A 6 0.01 5.71 -11.52
CA ILE A 6 -1.34 5.56 -10.94
C ILE A 6 -1.89 4.17 -11.27
N ASN A 7 -1.71 3.69 -12.49
CA ASN A 7 -2.18 2.37 -12.87
C ASN A 7 -1.48 1.26 -12.07
N ARG A 8 -0.18 1.42 -11.81
CA ARG A 8 0.54 0.44 -10.98
C ARG A 8 0.02 0.44 -9.55
N LEU A 9 -0.28 1.63 -9.02
CA LEU A 9 -0.81 1.72 -7.66
C LEU A 9 -2.22 1.14 -7.56
N VAL A 10 -3.04 1.28 -8.60
CA VAL A 10 -4.33 0.61 -8.65
C VAL A 10 -4.15 -0.91 -8.64
N GLU A 11 -3.21 -1.43 -9.40
CA GLU A 11 -2.90 -2.86 -9.35
C GLU A 11 -2.47 -3.29 -7.96
N PHE A 12 -1.64 -2.48 -7.30
CA PHE A 12 -1.21 -2.77 -5.94
C PHE A 12 -2.39 -2.81 -4.98
N ALA A 13 -3.28 -1.82 -5.09
CA ALA A 13 -4.46 -1.75 -4.22
C ALA A 13 -5.39 -2.94 -4.39
N GLU A 14 -5.41 -3.53 -5.58
CA GLU A 14 -6.25 -4.68 -5.88
C GLU A 14 -5.55 -6.01 -5.65
N SER A 15 -4.28 -5.99 -5.30
CA SER A 15 -3.49 -7.21 -5.12
C SER A 15 -3.70 -7.78 -3.73
N GLY A 16 -3.94 -9.07 -3.68
CA GLY A 16 -4.01 -9.79 -2.41
C GLY A 16 -5.14 -9.34 -1.50
N ASN A 17 -5.00 -9.71 -0.24
CA ASN A 17 -6.03 -9.45 0.76
C ASN A 17 -5.73 -8.19 1.59
N GLN A 18 -4.47 -7.86 1.74
CA GLN A 18 -4.00 -6.65 2.41
C GLN A 18 -2.76 -6.16 1.71
N GLN A 19 -2.43 -4.91 1.91
CA GLN A 19 -1.22 -4.32 1.37
C GLN A 19 -0.34 -3.85 2.53
N LYS A 20 0.96 -3.79 2.28
CA LYS A 20 1.93 -3.34 3.26
C LYS A 20 2.90 -2.39 2.58
N VAL A 21 3.13 -1.25 3.22
CA VAL A 21 4.10 -0.26 2.78
C VAL A 21 5.09 -0.08 3.91
N VAL A 22 6.36 -0.35 3.65
CA VAL A 22 7.43 -0.12 4.64
C VAL A 22 8.20 1.10 4.19
N LEU A 23 8.18 2.13 5.03
CA LEU A 23 8.79 3.42 4.71
C LEU A 23 9.59 3.89 5.90
N ASN A 24 10.87 4.16 5.70
CA ASN A 24 11.76 4.66 6.75
C ASN A 24 11.74 3.76 8.01
N GLY A 25 11.66 2.45 7.79
CA GLY A 25 11.62 1.49 8.89
C GLY A 25 10.29 1.34 9.58
N GLN A 26 9.27 2.08 9.13
CA GLN A 26 7.93 1.95 9.68
C GLN A 26 7.06 1.11 8.77
N ILE A 27 6.29 0.21 9.35
CA ILE A 27 5.42 -0.70 8.61
C ILE A 27 3.99 -0.16 8.69
N HIS A 28 3.42 0.10 7.51
CA HIS A 28 2.01 0.48 7.39
C HIS A 28 1.30 -0.67 6.69
N GLN A 29 0.49 -1.40 7.42
CA GLN A 29 -0.18 -2.60 6.92
C GLN A 29 -1.68 -2.42 7.04
N GLY A 30 -2.38 -2.68 5.96
CA GLY A 30 -3.83 -2.56 5.93
C GLY A 30 -4.34 -2.59 4.51
N TRP A 31 -5.20 -1.65 4.19
CA TRP A 31 -5.85 -1.60 2.88
C TRP A 31 -5.62 -0.25 2.25
N ILE A 32 -5.34 -0.26 0.95
CA ILE A 32 -5.28 0.99 0.18
C ILE A 32 -6.71 1.43 -0.07
N MET A 33 -7.06 2.60 0.43
CA MET A 33 -8.43 3.09 0.37
C MET A 33 -8.65 4.09 -0.75
N GLU A 34 -7.62 4.83 -1.13
CA GLU A 34 -7.75 5.87 -2.14
C GLU A 34 -6.41 6.13 -2.80
N ILE A 35 -6.43 6.44 -4.08
CA ILE A 35 -5.25 6.86 -4.82
C ILE A 35 -5.58 8.23 -5.41
N ALA A 36 -4.95 9.25 -4.86
CA ALA A 36 -5.13 10.62 -5.32
C ALA A 36 -4.08 10.95 -6.39
N GLU A 37 -3.99 12.20 -6.77
CA GLU A 37 -3.05 12.62 -7.82
C GLU A 37 -1.60 12.56 -7.36
N ASP A 38 -1.35 12.75 -6.07
CA ASP A 38 0.01 12.90 -5.56
C ASP A 38 0.30 12.05 -4.31
N ALA A 39 -0.68 11.27 -3.84
CA ALA A 39 -0.53 10.48 -2.63
C ALA A 39 -1.50 9.31 -2.64
N LEU A 40 -1.19 8.29 -1.88
CA LEU A 40 -2.13 7.20 -1.65
C LEU A 40 -2.53 7.17 -0.18
N LEU A 41 -3.73 6.71 0.07
CA LEU A 41 -4.27 6.57 1.41
C LEU A 41 -4.30 5.10 1.80
N ILE A 42 -3.61 4.75 2.88
CA ILE A 42 -3.67 3.41 3.43
C ILE A 42 -4.35 3.47 4.80
N SER A 43 -5.32 2.60 5.00
CA SER A 43 -6.00 2.47 6.28
C SER A 43 -5.40 1.29 7.02
N THR A 44 -4.87 1.55 8.21
CA THR A 44 -4.17 0.51 8.98
C THR A 44 -5.04 -0.07 10.09
N GLY A 45 -6.30 0.33 10.19
CA GLY A 45 -7.19 -0.18 11.21
C GLY A 45 -7.76 -1.52 10.82
N PHE A 46 -7.44 -2.56 11.58
CA PHE A 46 -8.04 -3.85 11.38
C PHE A 46 -8.19 -4.54 12.73
N ALA A 47 -9.03 -5.54 12.79
CA ALA A 47 -9.42 -6.23 14.00
C ALA A 47 -10.06 -5.22 14.95
N ASP A 48 -9.68 -5.23 16.21
CA ASP A 48 -10.23 -4.33 17.20
C ASP A 48 -9.38 -3.10 17.44
N LYS A 49 -8.42 -2.84 16.55
CA LYS A 49 -7.53 -1.70 16.70
C LYS A 49 -8.15 -0.45 16.13
N ASN A 50 -7.88 0.66 16.77
CA ASN A 50 -8.23 1.95 16.21
C ASN A 50 -7.34 2.20 15.02
N GLY A 51 -7.94 2.21 13.84
CA GLY A 51 -7.20 2.42 12.63
C GLY A 51 -6.77 3.85 12.44
N GLN A 52 -5.76 4.04 11.64
CA GLN A 52 -5.33 5.34 11.19
C GLN A 52 -5.29 5.33 9.67
N ASP A 53 -5.79 6.41 9.10
CA ASP A 53 -5.67 6.63 7.67
C ASP A 53 -4.41 7.45 7.45
N ILE A 54 -3.50 6.92 6.66
CA ILE A 54 -2.19 7.53 6.46
C ILE A 54 -2.04 7.87 4.99
N TRP A 55 -1.77 9.14 4.69
CA TRP A 55 -1.46 9.57 3.34
C TRP A 55 0.03 9.45 3.09
N ILE A 56 0.40 8.75 2.03
CA ILE A 56 1.80 8.56 1.66
C ILE A 56 2.04 9.26 0.32
N PRO A 57 2.85 10.33 0.31
CA PRO A 57 3.14 11.01 -0.96
C PRO A 57 3.83 10.10 -1.96
N PHE A 58 3.50 10.25 -3.22
CA PHE A 58 4.08 9.41 -4.27
C PHE A 58 5.60 9.54 -4.35
N ASP A 59 6.14 10.71 -4.04
CA ASP A 59 7.58 10.92 -4.10
C ASP A 59 8.33 10.13 -3.03
N GLN A 60 7.64 9.63 -2.02
CA GLN A 60 8.26 8.77 -1.00
C GLN A 60 8.16 7.30 -1.36
N LEU A 61 7.34 6.94 -2.34
CA LEU A 61 7.14 5.54 -2.68
C LEU A 61 8.35 4.91 -3.34
N ASN A 62 9.23 5.69 -3.96
CA ASN A 62 10.46 5.16 -4.52
C ASN A 62 11.36 4.55 -3.47
N GLN A 63 11.24 4.99 -2.22
CA GLN A 63 12.05 4.52 -1.10
C GLN A 63 11.33 3.49 -0.26
N ALA A 64 10.08 3.21 -0.59
CA ALA A 64 9.25 2.29 0.18
C ALA A 64 9.34 0.89 -0.39
N GLU A 65 9.12 -0.08 0.48
CA GLU A 65 8.95 -1.47 0.06
C GLU A 65 7.47 -1.79 0.09
N LEU A 66 6.96 -2.27 -1.03
CA LEU A 66 5.56 -2.60 -1.18
C LEU A 66 5.39 -4.10 -1.25
N SER A 67 4.37 -4.62 -0.58
CA SER A 67 4.04 -6.03 -0.66
C SER A 67 2.55 -6.21 -0.43
N PHE A 68 2.03 -7.37 -0.80
CA PHE A 68 0.64 -7.71 -0.55
C PHE A 68 0.56 -9.13 -0.01
N TRP A 69 -0.50 -9.39 0.76
CA TRP A 69 -0.71 -10.70 1.34
C TRP A 69 -1.43 -11.61 0.35
N ASP A 70 -0.81 -12.73 0.00
CA ASP A 70 -1.37 -13.72 -0.91
C ASP A 70 -1.97 -14.84 -0.09
N ASN A 71 -3.30 -14.95 -0.08
CA ASN A 71 -4.02 -15.98 0.67
C ASN A 71 -3.75 -17.37 0.15
N GLN A 72 -3.48 -17.51 -1.13
CA GLN A 72 -3.26 -18.84 -1.71
C GLN A 72 -1.91 -19.41 -1.33
N ARG A 73 -0.89 -18.54 -1.26
CA ARG A 73 0.46 -18.93 -0.90
C ARG A 73 0.75 -18.72 0.58
N ASP A 74 -0.13 -18.01 1.26
CA ASP A 74 -0.03 -17.73 2.69
C ASP A 74 1.27 -17.01 3.01
N GLN A 75 1.58 -15.98 2.23
CA GLN A 75 2.82 -15.22 2.39
C GLN A 75 2.70 -13.82 1.76
N TRP A 76 3.62 -12.95 2.16
CA TRP A 76 3.75 -11.63 1.56
C TRP A 76 4.51 -11.74 0.25
N ILE A 77 3.98 -11.08 -0.78
CA ILE A 77 4.60 -11.05 -2.10
C ILE A 77 5.05 -9.62 -2.38
N ASP A 78 6.30 -9.44 -2.76
CA ASP A 78 6.83 -8.12 -3.10
C ASP A 78 6.13 -7.57 -4.34
N PHE A 79 5.84 -6.28 -4.29
CA PHE A 79 5.23 -5.57 -5.42
C PHE A 79 6.18 -4.46 -5.85
N LYS A 80 6.44 -4.39 -7.14
CA LYS A 80 7.36 -3.41 -7.71
C LYS A 80 6.60 -2.39 -8.54
N LEU A 81 6.93 -1.12 -8.35
CA LEU A 81 6.35 -0.04 -9.15
C LEU A 81 7.04 0.13 -10.52
#